data_8ef3787d6900ecb38f81a8b5a7059a93
#
_entry.id   8ef3787d6900ecb38f81a8b5a7059a93
#
_cell.length_a   1.000
_cell.length_b   1.000
_cell.length_c   1.000
_cell.angle_alpha   90.00
_cell.angle_beta   90.00
_cell.angle_gamma   90.00
#
_symmetry.space_group_name_H-M   'P 1'
#
loop_
_entity.id
_entity.type
_entity.pdbx_description
1 polymer ?
#
loop_
_entity_poly.entity_id
_entity_poly.type
_entity_poly.pdbx_seq_one_letter_code
_entity_poly.pdbx_strand_id
1 'polypeptide(L)'
;IIGTHAIFEEQVKFNNLGLIVIDEQHRFGVKQRALLQGKGKTPDVLIMSATPIPRTLSMTVYGDLDFSVINEMPKNRIPIKTVLRGEKKLPEIYNFIIDKAKEGYQTFLVYPLVEDSEKLDLKAAITFYEDLKENHLKNLKLGLIHGRMSWQEKEEVMLMFKDKLFDVLVSTTVIVVGIDIPDANI
;
A
#
# COMPACT_ATOMS: atom_id res chain seq x y z
N ILE A 1 -11.50 -21.44 -0.07
CA ILE A 1 -10.87 -20.94 -1.32
C ILE A 1 -10.45 -19.50 -1.07
N ILE A 2 -9.23 -19.15 -1.44
CA ILE A 2 -8.69 -17.79 -1.41
C ILE A 2 -8.39 -17.41 -2.86
N GLY A 3 -8.70 -16.18 -3.24
CA GLY A 3 -8.42 -15.70 -4.58
C GLY A 3 -8.68 -14.20 -4.74
N THR A 4 -8.44 -13.70 -5.93
CA THR A 4 -8.65 -12.33 -6.34
C THR A 4 -9.96 -12.18 -7.11
N HIS A 5 -10.06 -11.21 -8.00
CA HIS A 5 -11.22 -10.98 -8.87
C HIS A 5 -11.66 -12.22 -9.69
N ALA A 6 -10.75 -13.16 -9.95
CA ALA A 6 -11.09 -14.38 -10.68
C ALA A 6 -12.17 -15.23 -10.00
N ILE A 7 -12.37 -15.10 -8.68
CA ILE A 7 -13.45 -15.82 -7.96
C ILE A 7 -14.84 -15.32 -8.37
N PHE A 8 -14.96 -14.11 -8.89
CA PHE A 8 -16.25 -13.54 -9.31
C PHE A 8 -16.74 -14.08 -10.66
N GLU A 9 -15.85 -14.70 -11.47
CA GLU A 9 -16.18 -15.23 -12.77
C GLU A 9 -17.35 -16.23 -12.68
N GLU A 10 -18.27 -16.17 -13.63
CA GLU A 10 -19.49 -17.02 -13.63
C GLU A 10 -19.20 -18.51 -13.61
N GLN A 11 -18.05 -18.90 -14.17
CA GLN A 11 -17.60 -20.28 -14.25
C GLN A 11 -17.24 -20.86 -12.86
N VAL A 12 -16.89 -20.02 -11.91
CA VAL A 12 -16.56 -20.45 -10.54
C VAL A 12 -17.84 -20.70 -9.78
N LYS A 13 -18.11 -21.96 -9.47
CA LYS A 13 -19.30 -22.39 -8.71
C LYS A 13 -18.88 -23.01 -7.38
N PHE A 14 -19.63 -22.69 -6.34
CA PHE A 14 -19.45 -23.28 -5.02
C PHE A 14 -20.59 -24.24 -4.73
N ASN A 15 -20.27 -25.40 -4.16
CA ASN A 15 -21.30 -26.39 -3.82
C ASN A 15 -22.22 -25.91 -2.67
N ASN A 16 -21.59 -25.30 -1.64
CA ASN A 16 -22.33 -24.76 -0.49
C ASN A 16 -21.52 -23.59 0.11
N LEU A 17 -21.72 -22.39 -0.46
CA LEU A 17 -21.05 -21.17 0.01
C LEU A 17 -21.78 -20.64 1.24
N GLY A 18 -21.14 -20.71 2.41
CA GLY A 18 -21.71 -20.27 3.69
C GLY A 18 -21.11 -18.97 4.22
N LEU A 19 -19.83 -18.68 3.88
CA LEU A 19 -19.16 -17.46 4.33
C LEU A 19 -18.34 -16.84 3.19
N ILE A 20 -18.45 -15.53 3.08
CA ILE A 20 -17.67 -14.69 2.18
C ILE A 20 -16.87 -13.70 3.04
N VAL A 21 -15.54 -13.65 2.85
CA VAL A 21 -14.68 -12.65 3.48
C VAL A 21 -14.08 -11.78 2.38
N ILE A 22 -14.31 -10.47 2.48
CA ILE A 22 -13.80 -9.47 1.52
C ILE A 22 -12.87 -8.54 2.28
N ASP A 23 -11.59 -8.57 1.93
CA ASP A 23 -10.60 -7.63 2.45
C ASP A 23 -10.39 -6.48 1.46
N GLU A 24 -9.99 -5.30 1.98
CA GLU A 24 -9.78 -4.08 1.18
C GLU A 24 -10.95 -3.79 0.24
N GLN A 25 -12.13 -3.71 0.79
CA GLN A 25 -13.39 -3.57 0.09
C GLN A 25 -13.42 -2.48 -0.99
N HIS A 26 -12.64 -1.39 -0.84
CA HIS A 26 -12.60 -0.30 -1.81
C HIS A 26 -12.14 -0.74 -3.21
N ARG A 27 -11.49 -1.91 -3.31
CA ARG A 27 -11.09 -2.53 -4.58
C ARG A 27 -12.23 -3.26 -5.31
N PHE A 28 -13.39 -3.43 -4.66
CA PHE A 28 -14.50 -4.19 -5.21
C PHE A 28 -15.73 -3.30 -5.37
N GLY A 29 -16.25 -3.24 -6.60
CA GLY A 29 -17.49 -2.54 -6.88
C GLY A 29 -18.73 -3.23 -6.27
N VAL A 30 -19.83 -2.49 -6.14
CA VAL A 30 -21.12 -3.00 -5.62
C VAL A 30 -21.61 -4.22 -6.42
N LYS A 31 -21.48 -4.17 -7.76
CA LYS A 31 -21.89 -5.27 -8.65
C LYS A 31 -21.11 -6.56 -8.38
N GLN A 32 -19.82 -6.46 -8.13
CA GLN A 32 -18.96 -7.63 -7.87
C GLN A 32 -19.34 -8.32 -6.55
N ARG A 33 -19.66 -7.55 -5.52
CA ARG A 33 -20.13 -8.08 -4.24
C ARG A 33 -21.46 -8.81 -4.40
N ALA A 34 -22.41 -8.23 -5.11
CA ALA A 34 -23.70 -8.85 -5.39
C ALA A 34 -23.55 -10.17 -6.17
N LEU A 35 -22.63 -10.22 -7.15
CA LEU A 35 -22.32 -11.45 -7.88
C LEU A 35 -21.79 -12.55 -6.96
N LEU A 36 -20.94 -12.23 -6.01
CA LEU A 36 -20.38 -13.21 -5.08
C LEU A 36 -21.46 -13.72 -4.10
N GLN A 37 -22.28 -12.83 -3.57
CA GLN A 37 -23.43 -13.20 -2.73
C GLN A 37 -24.40 -14.12 -3.48
N GLY A 38 -24.66 -13.85 -4.75
CA GLY A 38 -25.52 -14.67 -5.60
C GLY A 38 -24.99 -16.08 -5.90
N LYS A 39 -23.72 -16.38 -5.56
CA LYS A 39 -23.15 -17.74 -5.72
C LYS A 39 -23.52 -18.70 -4.57
N GLY A 40 -24.14 -18.21 -3.50
CA GLY A 40 -24.68 -19.02 -2.39
C GLY A 40 -26.15 -18.76 -2.18
N LYS A 41 -26.80 -19.60 -1.40
CA LYS A 41 -28.25 -19.40 -1.07
C LYS A 41 -28.42 -18.21 -0.11
N THR A 42 -27.66 -18.18 0.97
CA THR A 42 -27.65 -17.12 2.01
C THR A 42 -26.28 -17.12 2.70
N PRO A 43 -25.18 -16.74 2.01
CA PRO A 43 -23.88 -16.74 2.65
C PRO A 43 -23.78 -15.55 3.62
N ASP A 44 -23.16 -15.77 4.77
CA ASP A 44 -22.72 -14.69 5.64
C ASP A 44 -21.61 -13.87 4.96
N VAL A 45 -21.57 -12.56 5.20
CA VAL A 45 -20.60 -11.68 4.55
C VAL A 45 -19.85 -10.87 5.59
N LEU A 46 -18.53 -11.06 5.64
CA LEU A 46 -17.61 -10.24 6.42
C LEU A 46 -16.84 -9.32 5.48
N ILE A 47 -16.97 -8.03 5.70
CA ILE A 47 -16.25 -6.99 4.95
C ILE A 47 -15.24 -6.34 5.86
N MET A 48 -13.98 -6.28 5.41
CA MET A 48 -12.90 -5.65 6.15
C MET A 48 -12.32 -4.46 5.38
N SER A 49 -11.93 -3.43 6.09
CA SER A 49 -11.25 -2.26 5.53
C SER A 49 -10.36 -1.62 6.57
N ALA A 50 -9.14 -1.24 6.18
CA ALA A 50 -8.23 -0.46 7.02
C ALA A 50 -8.51 1.05 6.92
N THR A 51 -9.31 1.50 5.93
CA THR A 51 -9.67 2.91 5.79
C THR A 51 -10.84 3.24 6.70
N PRO A 52 -10.74 4.29 7.56
CA PRO A 52 -11.84 4.69 8.42
C PRO A 52 -13.00 5.21 7.55
N ILE A 53 -14.11 4.48 7.58
CA ILE A 53 -15.36 4.92 6.93
C ILE A 53 -16.20 5.60 8.01
N PRO A 54 -16.60 6.87 7.84
CA PRO A 54 -17.49 7.52 8.79
C PRO A 54 -18.76 6.70 8.99
N ARG A 55 -19.18 6.52 10.25
CA ARG A 55 -20.33 5.68 10.61
C ARG A 55 -21.60 6.07 9.84
N THR A 56 -21.83 7.34 9.62
CA THR A 56 -22.96 7.85 8.81
C THR A 56 -22.90 7.38 7.36
N LEU A 57 -21.71 7.36 6.76
CA LEU A 57 -21.52 6.87 5.40
C LEU A 57 -21.67 5.35 5.33
N SER A 58 -21.18 4.62 6.33
CA SER A 58 -21.33 3.16 6.39
C SER A 58 -22.79 2.75 6.51
N MET A 59 -23.59 3.44 7.32
CA MET A 59 -25.04 3.19 7.43
C MET A 59 -25.79 3.52 6.12
N THR A 60 -25.35 4.49 5.35
CA THR A 60 -25.98 4.85 4.08
C THR A 60 -25.63 3.86 2.96
N VAL A 61 -24.39 3.38 2.94
CA VAL A 61 -23.89 2.51 1.87
C VAL A 61 -24.09 1.02 2.18
N TYR A 62 -24.19 0.66 3.47
CA TYR A 62 -24.24 -0.73 3.97
C TYR A 62 -25.34 -0.95 5.00
N GLY A 63 -26.48 -0.26 4.85
CA GLY A 63 -27.56 -0.16 5.84
C GLY A 63 -28.02 -1.47 6.50
N ASP A 64 -27.71 -2.60 5.89
CA ASP A 64 -28.10 -3.94 6.37
C ASP A 64 -26.96 -4.69 7.06
N LEU A 65 -25.78 -4.06 7.28
CA LEU A 65 -24.63 -4.70 7.90
C LEU A 65 -24.38 -4.19 9.31
N ASP A 66 -24.12 -5.10 10.24
CA ASP A 66 -23.60 -4.79 11.55
C ASP A 66 -22.17 -4.26 11.44
N PHE A 67 -21.83 -3.24 12.24
CA PHE A 67 -20.56 -2.55 12.18
C PHE A 67 -19.74 -2.75 13.46
N SER A 68 -18.54 -3.27 13.31
CA SER A 68 -17.59 -3.44 14.39
C SER A 68 -16.29 -2.69 14.12
N VAL A 69 -15.75 -2.03 15.13
CA VAL A 69 -14.49 -1.27 15.04
C VAL A 69 -13.45 -1.89 15.96
N ILE A 70 -12.29 -2.22 15.42
CA ILE A 70 -11.12 -2.63 16.19
C ILE A 70 -10.31 -1.37 16.51
N ASN A 71 -10.42 -0.88 17.73
CA ASN A 71 -9.75 0.36 18.17
C ASN A 71 -8.40 0.10 18.86
N GLU A 72 -8.08 -1.15 19.13
CA GLU A 72 -6.84 -1.50 19.82
C GLU A 72 -5.71 -1.74 18.84
N MET A 73 -4.55 -1.20 19.15
CA MET A 73 -3.32 -1.48 18.41
C MET A 73 -2.63 -2.72 18.97
N PRO A 74 -1.93 -3.52 18.16
CA PRO A 74 -1.09 -4.60 18.64
C PRO A 74 -0.11 -4.09 19.70
N LYS A 75 0.09 -4.87 20.79
CA LYS A 75 0.87 -4.46 21.96
C LYS A 75 2.30 -3.97 21.67
N ASN A 76 2.89 -4.41 20.57
CA ASN A 76 4.27 -4.09 20.18
C ASN A 76 4.36 -2.99 19.13
N ARG A 77 3.26 -2.34 18.75
CA ARG A 77 3.28 -1.31 17.72
C ARG A 77 3.63 0.05 18.31
N ILE A 78 4.75 0.61 17.88
CA ILE A 78 5.19 1.95 18.26
C ILE A 78 4.31 2.99 17.54
N PRO A 79 3.84 4.05 18.25
CA PRO A 79 3.07 5.13 17.63
C PRO A 79 3.86 5.82 16.52
N ILE A 80 3.21 6.03 15.37
CA ILE A 80 3.81 6.73 14.24
C ILE A 80 3.83 8.24 14.55
N LYS A 81 4.98 8.88 14.33
CA LYS A 81 5.14 10.33 14.44
C LYS A 81 5.10 10.96 13.05
N THR A 82 4.00 11.63 12.73
CA THR A 82 3.86 12.37 11.46
C THR A 82 4.24 13.84 11.66
N VAL A 83 5.07 14.37 10.74
CA VAL A 83 5.58 15.75 10.82
C VAL A 83 5.50 16.42 9.45
N LEU A 84 4.97 17.63 9.37
CA LEU A 84 5.00 18.45 8.17
C LEU A 84 6.28 19.31 8.16
N ARG A 85 7.02 19.30 7.06
CA ARG A 85 8.20 20.12 6.83
C ARG A 85 8.14 20.80 5.46
N GLY A 86 8.59 22.04 5.37
CA GLY A 86 8.71 22.74 4.09
C GLY A 86 10.02 22.41 3.38
N GLU A 87 10.12 22.76 2.10
CA GLU A 87 11.27 22.47 1.22
C GLU A 87 12.63 22.92 1.78
N LYS A 88 12.66 24.04 2.49
CA LYS A 88 13.90 24.53 3.14
C LYS A 88 14.50 23.54 4.15
N LYS A 89 13.71 22.56 4.58
CA LYS A 89 14.12 21.52 5.54
C LYS A 89 14.54 20.20 4.86
N LEU A 90 14.54 20.13 3.54
CA LEU A 90 15.00 18.94 2.81
C LEU A 90 16.40 18.46 3.22
N PRO A 91 17.41 19.33 3.39
CA PRO A 91 18.73 18.88 3.83
C PRO A 91 18.71 18.22 5.21
N GLU A 92 17.89 18.71 6.14
CA GLU A 92 17.71 18.11 7.46
C GLU A 92 17.03 16.73 7.36
N ILE A 93 16.06 16.57 6.44
CA ILE A 93 15.38 15.31 6.18
C ILE A 93 16.36 14.29 5.59
N TYR A 94 17.18 14.67 4.63
CA TYR A 94 18.17 13.77 4.06
C TYR A 94 19.22 13.31 5.10
N ASN A 95 19.68 14.21 5.95
CA ASN A 95 20.57 13.85 7.04
C ASN A 95 19.91 12.88 8.02
N PHE A 96 18.64 13.10 8.36
CA PHE A 96 17.86 12.19 9.19
C PHE A 96 17.76 10.80 8.58
N ILE A 97 17.49 10.70 7.27
CA ILE A 97 17.45 9.42 6.54
C ILE A 97 18.80 8.71 6.61
N ILE A 98 19.91 9.45 6.37
CA ILE A 98 21.26 8.91 6.44
C ILE A 98 21.57 8.35 7.84
N ASP A 99 21.21 9.07 8.88
CA ASP A 99 21.48 8.64 10.25
C ASP A 99 20.64 7.42 10.63
N LYS A 100 19.40 7.39 10.20
CA LYS A 100 18.52 6.22 10.42
C LYS A 100 18.96 4.98 9.64
N ALA A 101 19.47 5.15 8.42
CA ALA A 101 20.05 4.05 7.67
C ALA A 101 21.29 3.44 8.37
N LYS A 102 22.15 4.28 9.00
CA LYS A 102 23.26 3.79 9.84
C LYS A 102 22.81 2.98 11.06
N GLU A 103 21.62 3.29 11.59
CA GLU A 103 20.99 2.53 12.68
C GLU A 103 20.34 1.22 12.18
N GLY A 104 20.31 0.96 10.87
CA GLY A 104 19.74 -0.24 10.26
C GLY A 104 18.27 -0.12 9.85
N TYR A 105 17.69 1.08 9.95
CA TYR A 105 16.33 1.34 9.48
C TYR A 105 16.29 1.61 7.98
N GLN A 106 15.15 1.29 7.38
CA GLN A 106 14.88 1.53 5.96
C GLN A 106 13.83 2.62 5.78
N THR A 107 13.90 3.33 4.66
CA THR A 107 13.03 4.46 4.36
C THR A 107 12.26 4.24 3.07
N PHE A 108 10.94 4.50 3.11
CA PHE A 108 10.14 4.73 1.90
C PHE A 108 10.12 6.22 1.58
N LEU A 109 10.53 6.58 0.38
CA LEU A 109 10.47 7.94 -0.13
C LEU A 109 9.46 7.99 -1.28
N VAL A 110 8.28 8.56 -1.01
CA VAL A 110 7.21 8.64 -2.00
C VAL A 110 7.25 9.98 -2.69
N TYR A 111 7.52 9.98 -4.00
CA TYR A 111 7.48 11.16 -4.85
C TYR A 111 6.09 11.26 -5.50
N PRO A 112 5.27 12.27 -5.17
CA PRO A 112 3.95 12.41 -5.74
C PRO A 112 4.03 12.77 -7.22
N LEU A 113 3.22 12.12 -8.03
CA LEU A 113 3.00 12.49 -9.41
C LEU A 113 1.97 13.61 -9.46
N VAL A 114 2.26 14.71 -10.14
CA VAL A 114 1.44 15.93 -10.12
C VAL A 114 0.82 16.24 -11.49
N GLU A 115 1.25 15.56 -12.56
CA GLU A 115 0.83 15.87 -13.92
C GLU A 115 -0.03 14.78 -14.57
N ASP A 116 -0.93 15.18 -15.47
CA ASP A 116 -1.84 14.31 -16.22
C ASP A 116 -1.13 13.43 -17.28
N SER A 117 0.21 13.45 -17.34
CA SER A 117 1.00 12.69 -18.31
C SER A 117 1.93 11.69 -17.65
N GLU A 118 1.57 10.42 -17.65
CA GLU A 118 2.36 9.30 -17.13
C GLU A 118 3.81 9.22 -17.66
N LYS A 119 4.09 9.81 -18.86
CA LYS A 119 5.43 9.83 -19.44
C LYS A 119 6.33 10.90 -18.80
N LEU A 120 5.78 12.07 -18.54
CA LEU A 120 6.48 13.17 -17.88
C LEU A 120 6.76 12.83 -16.42
N ASP A 121 5.78 12.24 -15.78
CA ASP A 121 5.86 11.78 -14.40
C ASP A 121 6.99 10.76 -14.17
N LEU A 122 7.11 9.77 -15.05
CA LEU A 122 8.19 8.79 -14.96
C LEU A 122 9.57 9.45 -15.14
N LYS A 123 9.69 10.37 -16.10
CA LYS A 123 10.95 11.09 -16.32
C LYS A 123 11.33 11.93 -15.09
N ALA A 124 10.36 12.64 -14.52
CA ALA A 124 10.57 13.43 -13.30
C ALA A 124 11.01 12.55 -12.12
N ALA A 125 10.39 11.39 -11.95
CA ALA A 125 10.75 10.45 -10.89
C ALA A 125 12.16 9.85 -11.07
N ILE A 126 12.54 9.51 -12.29
CA ILE A 126 13.88 9.01 -12.59
C ILE A 126 14.91 10.12 -12.33
N THR A 127 14.65 11.34 -12.80
CA THR A 127 15.54 12.50 -12.56
C THR A 127 15.69 12.78 -11.05
N PHE A 128 14.61 12.72 -10.31
CA PHE A 128 14.64 12.89 -8.85
C PHE A 128 15.43 11.76 -8.17
N TYR A 129 15.24 10.51 -8.60
CA TYR A 129 16.00 9.37 -8.08
C TYR A 129 17.51 9.52 -8.33
N GLU A 130 17.89 9.94 -9.55
CA GLU A 130 19.29 10.18 -9.91
C GLU A 130 19.89 11.32 -9.07
N ASP A 131 19.16 12.42 -8.89
CA ASP A 131 19.59 13.55 -8.06
C ASP A 131 19.79 13.12 -6.59
N LEU A 132 18.87 12.36 -6.03
CA LEU A 132 19.03 11.80 -4.68
C LEU A 132 20.30 10.96 -4.58
N LYS A 133 20.52 10.08 -5.53
CA LYS A 133 21.66 9.16 -5.57
C LYS A 133 22.99 9.90 -5.72
N GLU A 134 23.04 10.93 -6.56
CA GLU A 134 24.28 11.62 -6.89
C GLU A 134 24.59 12.78 -5.93
N ASN A 135 23.57 13.44 -5.38
CA ASN A 135 23.77 14.69 -4.66
C ASN A 135 23.44 14.62 -3.17
N HIS A 136 22.43 13.83 -2.78
CA HIS A 136 21.89 13.88 -1.43
C HIS A 136 22.14 12.63 -0.59
N LEU A 137 22.02 11.43 -1.17
CA LEU A 137 22.08 10.15 -0.48
C LEU A 137 23.19 9.23 -1.05
N LYS A 138 24.34 9.81 -1.43
CA LYS A 138 25.44 9.13 -2.14
C LYS A 138 25.94 7.84 -1.51
N ASN A 139 25.87 7.74 -0.19
CA ASN A 139 26.41 6.61 0.55
C ASN A 139 25.35 5.56 0.90
N LEU A 140 24.13 5.75 0.44
CA LEU A 140 23.03 4.83 0.66
C LEU A 140 22.72 4.04 -0.61
N LYS A 141 22.23 2.83 -0.43
CA LYS A 141 21.73 2.00 -1.52
C LYS A 141 20.28 2.35 -1.78
N LEU A 142 20.00 2.90 -2.96
CA LEU A 142 18.66 3.31 -3.36
C LEU A 142 18.07 2.31 -4.34
N GLY A 143 16.81 1.92 -4.11
CA GLY A 143 15.95 1.24 -5.07
C GLY A 143 14.91 2.20 -5.64
N LEU A 144 14.39 1.91 -6.83
CA LEU A 144 13.32 2.67 -7.47
C LEU A 144 12.17 1.72 -7.85
N ILE A 145 10.94 2.12 -7.54
CA ILE A 145 9.73 1.44 -7.98
C ILE A 145 8.74 2.45 -8.57
N HIS A 146 8.14 2.12 -9.72
CA HIS A 146 7.23 3.03 -10.41
C HIS A 146 6.09 2.30 -11.12
N GLY A 147 5.06 3.03 -11.54
CA GLY A 147 3.82 2.49 -12.09
C GLY A 147 3.99 1.61 -13.33
N ARG A 148 5.01 1.89 -14.17
CA ARG A 148 5.26 1.15 -15.43
C ARG A 148 5.98 -0.17 -15.29
N MET A 149 6.53 -0.46 -14.13
CA MET A 149 7.11 -1.78 -13.87
C MET A 149 6.02 -2.84 -13.87
N SER A 150 6.33 -3.99 -14.45
CA SER A 150 5.49 -5.18 -14.34
C SER A 150 5.31 -5.61 -12.89
N TRP A 151 4.34 -6.47 -12.63
CA TRP A 151 4.13 -7.00 -11.28
C TRP A 151 5.37 -7.75 -10.78
N GLN A 152 6.01 -8.55 -11.64
CA GLN A 152 7.20 -9.32 -11.28
C GLN A 152 8.38 -8.40 -10.91
N GLU A 153 8.64 -7.35 -11.71
CA GLU A 153 9.69 -6.39 -11.41
C GLU A 153 9.44 -5.66 -10.07
N LYS A 154 8.19 -5.28 -9.79
CA LYS A 154 7.82 -4.65 -8.52
C LYS A 154 8.04 -5.60 -7.34
N GLU A 155 7.63 -6.85 -7.48
CA GLU A 155 7.80 -7.87 -6.45
C GLU A 155 9.30 -8.13 -6.18
N GLU A 156 10.12 -8.24 -7.22
CA GLU A 156 11.57 -8.42 -7.08
C GLU A 156 12.22 -7.26 -6.32
N VAL A 157 11.93 -6.01 -6.71
CA VAL A 157 12.45 -4.83 -6.02
C VAL A 157 12.01 -4.79 -4.56
N MET A 158 10.76 -5.15 -4.26
CA MET A 158 10.26 -5.21 -2.90
C MET A 158 10.92 -6.31 -2.06
N LEU A 159 11.20 -7.47 -2.64
CA LEU A 159 11.95 -8.54 -1.98
C LEU A 159 13.38 -8.10 -1.70
N MET A 160 14.05 -7.47 -2.68
CA MET A 160 15.38 -6.89 -2.49
C MET A 160 15.39 -5.84 -1.35
N PHE A 161 14.36 -5.01 -1.25
CA PHE A 161 14.23 -4.05 -0.17
C PHE A 161 14.02 -4.74 1.18
N LYS A 162 13.16 -5.74 1.24
CA LYS A 162 12.97 -6.56 2.44
C LYS A 162 14.26 -7.24 2.91
N ASP A 163 15.08 -7.70 1.96
CA ASP A 163 16.37 -8.36 2.21
C ASP A 163 17.51 -7.34 2.50
N LYS A 164 17.17 -6.06 2.72
CA LYS A 164 18.11 -4.96 3.05
C LYS A 164 19.18 -4.70 1.98
N LEU A 165 18.90 -5.02 0.73
CA LEU A 165 19.76 -4.66 -0.38
C LEU A 165 19.65 -3.18 -0.76
N PHE A 166 18.58 -2.52 -0.29
CA PHE A 166 18.37 -1.08 -0.38
C PHE A 166 18.10 -0.49 1.00
N ASP A 167 18.67 0.68 1.28
CA ASP A 167 18.43 1.47 2.48
C ASP A 167 17.20 2.37 2.30
N VAL A 168 17.00 2.85 1.06
CA VAL A 168 15.90 3.73 0.69
C VAL A 168 15.21 3.18 -0.55
N LEU A 169 13.89 3.07 -0.50
CA LEU A 169 13.07 2.75 -1.67
C LEU A 169 12.29 3.99 -2.12
N VAL A 170 12.66 4.51 -3.28
CA VAL A 170 11.95 5.62 -3.93
C VAL A 170 10.78 5.07 -4.73
N SER A 171 9.61 5.65 -4.54
CA SER A 171 8.38 5.26 -5.23
C SER A 171 7.66 6.45 -5.82
N THR A 172 7.03 6.27 -6.99
CA THR A 172 6.18 7.28 -7.63
C THR A 172 4.70 7.14 -7.31
N THR A 173 4.28 5.98 -6.84
CA THR A 173 2.87 5.68 -6.54
C THR A 173 2.78 5.01 -5.18
N VAL A 174 1.58 4.99 -4.62
CA VAL A 174 1.32 4.21 -3.40
C VAL A 174 1.72 2.76 -3.66
N ILE A 175 2.70 2.31 -2.92
CA ILE A 175 3.16 0.92 -2.97
C ILE A 175 2.08 0.07 -2.30
N VAL A 176 1.19 -0.47 -3.10
CA VAL A 176 0.24 -1.46 -2.62
C VAL A 176 0.89 -2.82 -2.76
N VAL A 177 1.72 -3.17 -1.81
CA VAL A 177 2.31 -4.50 -1.77
C VAL A 177 2.06 -5.04 -0.38
N GLY A 178 1.38 -6.16 -0.29
CA GLY A 178 1.13 -6.86 0.97
C GLY A 178 2.37 -7.51 1.57
N ILE A 179 3.54 -6.89 1.40
CA ILE A 179 4.81 -7.35 1.97
C ILE A 179 5.07 -6.54 3.23
N ASP A 180 5.15 -7.24 4.34
CA ASP A 180 5.56 -6.64 5.61
C ASP A 180 7.09 -6.43 5.63
N ILE A 181 7.52 -5.20 5.89
CA ILE A 181 8.92 -4.81 5.99
C ILE A 181 9.13 -4.11 7.35
N PRO A 182 9.46 -4.87 8.39
CA PRO A 182 9.49 -4.37 9.76
C PRO A 182 10.48 -3.24 10.00
N ASP A 183 11.58 -3.20 9.24
CA ASP A 183 12.62 -2.18 9.38
C ASP A 183 12.37 -0.91 8.55
N ALA A 184 11.38 -0.91 7.66
CA ALA A 184 10.97 0.25 6.87
C ALA A 184 9.95 1.10 7.65
N ASN A 185 10.44 1.82 8.64
CA ASN A 185 9.60 2.61 9.57
C ASN A 185 9.78 4.13 9.42
N ILE A 186 10.37 4.58 8.31
CA ILE A 186 10.49 5.98 7.89
C ILE A 186 9.86 6.17 6.53
#